data_d1a662933fcd778ab82f7026d0726d9c
#
_entry.id   d1a662933fcd778ab82f7026d0726d9c
#
_cell.length_a   1.000
_cell.length_b   1.000
_cell.length_c   1.000
_cell.angle_alpha   90.00
_cell.angle_beta   90.00
_cell.angle_gamma   90.00
#
_symmetry.space_group_name_H-M   'P 1'
#
loop_
_entity.id
_entity.type
_entity.pdbx_description
1 polymer ?
#
loop_
_entity_poly.entity_id
_entity_poly.type
_entity_poly.pdbx_seq_one_letter_code
_entity_poly.pdbx_strand_id
1 'polypeptide(L)'
;MRDTGAKEIIELRSKKLELSDWVAAKVHKWAITIATIEGAATGAGGIITLPVDIPFLITFSLKTIHKIGLCYGYDCDTNEERDFVFGILSLSGANTEEERVNSLSIQVAVAKQLATEALMKNLQRQIGRESACFRGRSLLLDI
;
A
#
# COMPACT_ATOMS: atom_id res chain seq x y z
N MET A 1 -16.69 -13.64 0.59
CA MET A 1 -16.42 -12.70 -0.50
C MET A 1 -15.14 -11.86 -0.33
N ARG A 2 -14.49 -11.81 0.84
CA ARG A 2 -13.21 -11.09 1.04
C ARG A 2 -11.97 -11.85 0.53
N ASP A 3 -11.98 -13.17 0.52
CA ASP A 3 -10.81 -13.98 0.14
C ASP A 3 -10.42 -13.93 -1.34
N THR A 4 -11.36 -13.66 -2.23
CA THR A 4 -11.09 -13.64 -3.68
C THR A 4 -10.33 -12.36 -4.06
N GLY A 5 -10.73 -11.21 -3.51
CA GLY A 5 -10.06 -9.94 -3.78
C GLY A 5 -8.62 -9.89 -3.24
N ALA A 6 -8.38 -10.42 -2.03
CA ALA A 6 -7.05 -10.50 -1.44
C ALA A 6 -6.09 -11.37 -2.26
N LYS A 7 -6.57 -12.47 -2.85
CA LYS A 7 -5.76 -13.31 -3.75
C LYS A 7 -5.38 -12.57 -5.04
N GLU A 8 -6.30 -11.86 -5.64
CA GLU A 8 -6.06 -11.07 -6.85
C GLU A 8 -5.06 -9.92 -6.61
N ILE A 9 -5.14 -9.25 -5.46
CA ILE A 9 -4.18 -8.18 -5.09
C ILE A 9 -2.79 -8.76 -4.87
N ILE A 10 -2.66 -9.90 -4.18
CA ILE A 10 -1.36 -10.57 -3.97
C ILE A 10 -0.77 -11.06 -5.30
N GLU A 11 -1.59 -11.46 -6.26
CA GLU A 11 -1.13 -11.83 -7.60
C GLU A 11 -0.55 -10.63 -8.37
N LEU A 12 -1.02 -9.41 -8.14
CA LEU A 12 -0.45 -8.19 -8.71
C LEU A 12 1.02 -7.99 -8.31
N ARG A 13 1.39 -8.40 -7.09
CA ARG A 13 2.76 -8.35 -6.58
C ARG A 13 3.75 -9.24 -7.36
N SER A 14 3.25 -10.28 -8.03
CA SER A 14 4.05 -11.19 -8.86
C SER A 14 4.05 -10.81 -10.35
N LYS A 15 3.25 -9.81 -10.75
CA LYS A 15 3.17 -9.33 -12.13
C LYS A 15 4.30 -8.35 -12.43
N LYS A 16 4.51 -8.09 -13.73
CA LYS A 16 5.53 -7.14 -14.20
C LYS A 16 5.30 -5.76 -13.58
N LEU A 17 6.36 -5.16 -13.07
CA LEU A 17 6.36 -3.83 -12.44
C LEU A 17 5.73 -2.76 -13.34
N GLU A 18 5.94 -2.86 -14.67
CA GLU A 18 5.37 -1.96 -15.66
C GLU A 18 3.84 -1.89 -15.62
N LEU A 19 3.16 -3.01 -15.32
CA LEU A 19 1.71 -3.03 -15.19
C LEU A 19 1.26 -2.29 -13.93
N SER A 20 1.94 -2.53 -12.81
CA SER A 20 1.68 -1.83 -11.55
C SER A 20 1.90 -0.34 -11.68
N ASP A 21 2.97 0.08 -12.34
CA ASP A 21 3.29 1.48 -12.62
C ASP A 21 2.22 2.14 -13.49
N TRP A 22 1.74 1.45 -14.53
CA TRP A 22 0.69 1.96 -15.40
C TRP A 22 -0.64 2.17 -14.66
N VAL A 23 -1.03 1.23 -13.78
CA VAL A 23 -2.25 1.35 -12.97
C VAL A 23 -2.08 2.45 -11.92
N ALA A 24 -0.93 2.51 -11.23
CA ALA A 24 -0.61 3.54 -10.26
C ALA A 24 -0.63 4.94 -10.87
N ALA A 25 -0.12 5.10 -12.10
CA ALA A 25 -0.16 6.36 -12.83
C ALA A 25 -1.60 6.85 -13.11
N LYS A 26 -2.56 5.94 -13.34
CA LYS A 26 -3.98 6.29 -13.48
C LYS A 26 -4.57 6.78 -12.16
N VAL A 27 -4.26 6.10 -11.05
CA VAL A 27 -4.69 6.53 -9.71
C VAL A 27 -4.12 7.91 -9.38
N HIS A 28 -2.85 8.15 -9.68
CA HIS A 28 -2.19 9.43 -9.47
C HIS A 28 -2.84 10.56 -10.29
N LYS A 29 -3.09 10.36 -11.58
CA LYS A 29 -3.79 11.35 -12.42
C LYS A 29 -5.18 11.69 -11.90
N TRP A 30 -5.93 10.65 -11.49
CA TRP A 30 -7.25 10.84 -10.89
C TRP A 30 -7.17 11.64 -9.59
N ALA A 31 -6.20 11.34 -8.71
CA ALA A 31 -6.00 12.06 -7.47
C ALA A 31 -5.65 13.55 -7.70
N ILE A 32 -4.78 13.85 -8.66
CA ILE A 32 -4.45 15.23 -9.04
C ILE A 32 -5.71 15.97 -9.53
N THR A 33 -6.52 15.33 -10.37
CA THR A 33 -7.74 15.94 -10.89
C THR A 33 -8.70 16.31 -9.77
N ILE A 34 -8.94 15.41 -8.81
CA ILE A 34 -9.79 15.70 -7.66
C ILE A 34 -9.21 16.80 -6.79
N ALA A 35 -7.92 16.71 -6.44
CA ALA A 35 -7.25 17.73 -5.64
C ALA A 35 -7.30 19.12 -6.29
N THR A 36 -7.24 19.20 -7.62
CA THR A 36 -7.36 20.46 -8.35
C THR A 36 -8.78 21.02 -8.25
N ILE A 37 -9.80 20.20 -8.41
CA ILE A 37 -11.21 20.62 -8.32
C ILE A 37 -11.52 21.09 -6.89
N GLU A 38 -11.13 20.32 -5.89
CA GLU A 38 -11.29 20.67 -4.48
C GLU A 38 -10.55 21.96 -4.12
N GLY A 39 -9.27 22.06 -4.52
CA GLY A 39 -8.47 23.26 -4.27
C GLY A 39 -9.04 24.51 -4.93
N ALA A 40 -9.67 24.39 -6.11
CA ALA A 40 -10.36 25.51 -6.75
C ALA A 40 -11.65 25.88 -6.00
N ALA A 41 -12.43 24.90 -5.52
CA ALA A 41 -13.67 25.12 -4.79
C ALA A 41 -13.39 25.76 -3.40
N THR A 42 -12.40 25.24 -2.67
CA THR A 42 -12.05 25.72 -1.34
C THR A 42 -11.30 27.05 -1.37
N GLY A 43 -10.46 27.26 -2.39
CA GLY A 43 -9.79 28.54 -2.62
C GLY A 43 -10.76 29.70 -2.82
N ALA A 44 -11.93 29.45 -3.42
CA ALA A 44 -12.98 30.44 -3.58
C ALA A 44 -13.72 30.75 -2.24
N GLY A 45 -13.73 29.81 -1.29
CA GLY A 45 -14.39 29.95 0.02
C GLY A 45 -13.54 30.65 1.11
N GLY A 46 -12.25 30.86 0.88
CA GLY A 46 -11.33 31.54 1.78
C GLY A 46 -11.07 30.78 3.09
N ILE A 47 -10.62 31.51 4.12
CA ILE A 47 -10.18 30.95 5.43
C ILE A 47 -11.29 30.19 6.17
N ILE A 48 -12.55 30.43 5.86
CA ILE A 48 -13.70 29.86 6.59
C ILE A 48 -13.82 28.34 6.32
N THR A 49 -13.28 27.83 5.21
CA THR A 49 -13.36 26.42 4.82
C THR A 49 -12.27 25.55 5.41
N LEU A 50 -11.17 26.14 5.91
CA LEU A 50 -10.00 25.42 6.43
C LEU A 50 -10.29 24.31 7.45
N PRO A 51 -11.19 24.48 8.44
CA PRO A 51 -11.46 23.41 9.42
C PRO A 51 -12.04 22.14 8.82
N VAL A 52 -12.73 22.25 7.67
CA VAL A 52 -13.31 21.11 6.94
C VAL A 52 -12.31 20.55 5.93
N ASP A 53 -11.50 21.40 5.35
CA ASP A 53 -10.53 21.03 4.30
C ASP A 53 -9.39 20.16 4.82
N ILE A 54 -8.88 20.44 6.05
CA ILE A 54 -7.76 19.69 6.62
C ILE A 54 -8.10 18.20 6.82
N PRO A 55 -9.21 17.83 7.50
CA PRO A 55 -9.60 16.43 7.64
C PRO A 55 -9.88 15.75 6.29
N PHE A 56 -10.47 16.48 5.34
CA PHE A 56 -10.71 15.97 3.99
C PHE A 56 -9.38 15.68 3.28
N LEU A 57 -8.44 16.60 3.30
CA LEU A 57 -7.13 16.47 2.67
C LEU A 57 -6.36 15.26 3.23
N ILE A 58 -6.33 15.10 4.55
CA ILE A 58 -5.69 13.95 5.21
C ILE A 58 -6.35 12.64 4.77
N THR A 59 -7.68 12.57 4.82
CA THR A 59 -8.43 11.38 4.44
C THR A 59 -8.24 11.03 2.97
N PHE A 60 -8.25 12.03 2.10
CA PHE A 60 -8.04 11.86 0.67
C PHE A 60 -6.61 11.40 0.36
N SER A 61 -5.62 11.98 1.01
CA SER A 61 -4.21 11.59 0.88
C SER A 61 -3.99 10.14 1.30
N LEU A 62 -4.50 9.74 2.47
CA LEU A 62 -4.42 8.37 2.96
C LEU A 62 -5.09 7.37 2.00
N LYS A 63 -6.27 7.69 1.49
CA LYS A 63 -6.96 6.85 0.49
C LYS A 63 -6.16 6.74 -0.81
N THR A 64 -5.51 7.80 -1.23
CA THR A 64 -4.69 7.81 -2.45
C THR A 64 -3.44 6.95 -2.28
N ILE A 65 -2.72 7.10 -1.16
CA ILE A 65 -1.55 6.29 -0.82
C ILE A 65 -1.94 4.81 -0.75
N HIS A 66 -3.04 4.50 -0.07
CA HIS A 66 -3.56 3.14 0.02
C HIS A 66 -3.89 2.55 -1.36
N LYS A 67 -4.59 3.29 -2.23
CA LYS A 67 -4.90 2.84 -3.60
C LYS A 67 -3.64 2.59 -4.43
N ILE A 68 -2.62 3.43 -4.29
CA ILE A 68 -1.32 3.22 -4.94
C ILE A 68 -0.68 1.94 -4.39
N GLY A 69 -0.69 1.73 -3.07
CA GLY A 69 -0.22 0.50 -2.45
C GLY A 69 -0.89 -0.76 -3.01
N LEU A 70 -2.21 -0.72 -3.19
CA LEU A 70 -2.97 -1.82 -3.81
C LEU A 70 -2.48 -2.13 -5.24
N CYS A 71 -2.08 -1.11 -6.03
CA CYS A 71 -1.53 -1.33 -7.38
C CYS A 71 -0.23 -2.13 -7.35
N TYR A 72 0.51 -2.07 -6.26
CA TYR A 72 1.74 -2.83 -6.02
C TYR A 72 1.53 -4.11 -5.18
N GLY A 73 0.27 -4.45 -4.87
CA GLY A 73 -0.09 -5.66 -4.14
C GLY A 73 0.05 -5.57 -2.62
N TYR A 74 -0.01 -4.36 -2.04
CA TYR A 74 -0.10 -4.12 -0.60
C TYR A 74 -1.54 -3.85 -0.21
N ASP A 75 -2.09 -4.64 0.72
CA ASP A 75 -3.52 -4.59 1.07
C ASP A 75 -3.80 -3.73 2.32
N CYS A 76 -2.76 -3.26 3.01
CA CYS A 76 -2.84 -2.48 4.26
C CYS A 76 -3.67 -3.17 5.37
N ASP A 77 -3.69 -4.48 5.37
CA ASP A 77 -4.39 -5.28 6.38
C ASP A 77 -3.57 -5.41 7.67
N THR A 78 -2.25 -5.35 7.57
CA THR A 78 -1.34 -5.42 8.72
C THR A 78 -1.10 -4.05 9.33
N ASN A 79 -0.72 -4.03 10.63
CA ASN A 79 -0.36 -2.79 11.30
C ASN A 79 0.88 -2.14 10.65
N GLU A 80 1.85 -2.95 10.25
CA GLU A 80 3.10 -2.53 9.61
C GLU A 80 2.83 -1.84 8.26
N GLU A 81 1.89 -2.36 7.46
CA GLU A 81 1.48 -1.74 6.20
C GLU A 81 0.74 -0.41 6.43
N ARG A 82 -0.07 -0.33 7.50
CA ARG A 82 -0.71 0.92 7.90
C ARG A 82 0.30 1.96 8.36
N ASP A 83 1.25 1.55 9.19
CA ASP A 83 2.34 2.42 9.65
C ASP A 83 3.17 2.95 8.47
N PHE A 84 3.37 2.12 7.45
CA PHE A 84 4.01 2.55 6.21
C PHE A 84 3.21 3.64 5.48
N VAL A 85 1.88 3.50 5.37
CA VAL A 85 1.00 4.50 4.75
C VAL A 85 1.03 5.82 5.52
N PHE A 86 0.94 5.78 6.86
CA PHE A 86 1.05 6.97 7.70
C PHE A 86 2.42 7.64 7.59
N GLY A 87 3.47 6.85 7.51
CA GLY A 87 4.81 7.38 7.34
C GLY A 87 5.03 8.06 6.00
N ILE A 88 4.44 7.58 4.89
CA ILE A 88 4.46 8.28 3.60
C ILE A 88 3.75 9.63 3.72
N LEU A 89 2.61 9.68 4.41
CA LEU A 89 1.89 10.93 4.64
C LEU A 89 2.75 11.92 5.46
N SER A 90 3.41 11.45 6.53
CA SER A 90 4.32 12.24 7.34
C SER A 90 5.49 12.79 6.52
N LEU A 91 6.11 11.94 5.68
CA LEU A 91 7.19 12.35 4.78
C LEU A 91 6.74 13.45 3.81
N SER A 92 5.53 13.33 3.27
CA SER A 92 4.97 14.33 2.34
C SER A 92 4.67 15.68 3.01
N GLY A 93 4.41 15.68 4.33
CA GLY A 93 4.16 16.88 5.13
C GLY A 93 5.42 17.51 5.75
N ALA A 94 6.60 16.91 5.56
CA ALA A 94 7.84 17.43 6.13
C ALA A 94 8.24 18.77 5.50
N ASN A 95 8.42 19.79 6.33
CA ASN A 95 8.71 21.16 5.90
C ASN A 95 10.22 21.47 5.88
N THR A 96 11.01 20.76 6.68
CA THR A 96 12.45 20.95 6.76
C THR A 96 13.21 19.77 6.15
N GLU A 97 14.46 20.00 5.75
CA GLU A 97 15.34 18.95 5.23
C GLU A 97 15.62 17.89 6.30
N GLU A 98 15.79 18.31 7.55
CA GLU A 98 16.04 17.41 8.68
C GLU A 98 14.83 16.48 8.95
N GLU A 99 13.61 17.03 8.98
CA GLU A 99 12.38 16.25 9.09
C GLU A 99 12.23 15.25 7.94
N ARG A 100 12.59 15.68 6.74
CA ARG A 100 12.52 14.86 5.53
C ARG A 100 13.49 13.68 5.58
N VAL A 101 14.74 13.92 5.96
CA VAL A 101 15.77 12.87 6.11
C VAL A 101 15.37 11.89 7.22
N ASN A 102 14.89 12.38 8.35
CA ASN A 102 14.44 11.53 9.46
C ASN A 102 13.25 10.66 9.05
N SER A 103 12.21 11.25 8.48
CA SER A 103 11.03 10.52 8.00
C SER A 103 11.38 9.49 6.93
N LEU A 104 12.30 9.82 6.01
CA LEU A 104 12.76 8.90 4.98
C LEU A 104 13.52 7.71 5.58
N SER A 105 14.36 7.94 6.58
CA SER A 105 15.12 6.87 7.25
C SER A 105 14.19 5.87 7.94
N ILE A 106 13.15 6.34 8.60
CA ILE A 106 12.11 5.53 9.22
C ILE A 106 11.36 4.72 8.14
N GLN A 107 10.97 5.37 7.03
CA GLN A 107 10.27 4.68 5.93
C GLN A 107 11.10 3.57 5.30
N VAL A 108 12.40 3.78 5.11
CA VAL A 108 13.30 2.75 4.59
C VAL A 108 13.39 1.56 5.56
N ALA A 109 13.41 1.80 6.86
CA ALA A 109 13.41 0.72 7.86
C ALA A 109 12.11 -0.10 7.82
N VAL A 110 10.95 0.55 7.80
CA VAL A 110 9.63 -0.10 7.69
C VAL A 110 9.51 -0.87 6.38
N ALA A 111 9.93 -0.29 5.26
CA ALA A 111 9.92 -0.96 3.96
C ALA A 111 10.77 -2.26 3.95
N LYS A 112 11.93 -2.26 4.61
CA LYS A 112 12.76 -3.46 4.76
C LYS A 112 12.07 -4.54 5.59
N GLN A 113 11.39 -4.18 6.67
CA GLN A 113 10.61 -5.13 7.47
C GLN A 113 9.49 -5.76 6.65
N LEU A 114 8.68 -4.95 5.95
CA LEU A 114 7.60 -5.43 5.08
C LEU A 114 8.12 -6.37 3.99
N ALA A 115 9.27 -6.06 3.38
CA ALA A 115 9.88 -6.92 2.37
C ALA A 115 10.32 -8.27 2.96
N THR A 116 10.88 -8.27 4.17
CA THR A 116 11.31 -9.48 4.87
C THR A 116 10.11 -10.35 5.25
N GLU A 117 9.06 -9.77 5.81
CA GLU A 117 7.83 -10.49 6.15
C GLU A 117 7.15 -11.11 4.93
N ALA A 118 7.09 -10.36 3.82
CA ALA A 118 6.55 -10.87 2.57
C ALA A 118 7.34 -12.07 2.05
N LEU A 119 8.68 -12.03 2.17
CA LEU A 119 9.54 -13.14 1.80
C LEU A 119 9.28 -14.36 2.70
N MET A 120 9.22 -14.16 4.01
CA MET A 120 8.95 -15.24 4.96
C MET A 120 7.57 -15.89 4.75
N LYS A 121 6.53 -15.10 4.51
CA LYS A 121 5.19 -15.63 4.17
C LYS A 121 5.21 -16.46 2.90
N ASN A 122 5.96 -16.04 1.87
CA ASN A 122 6.08 -16.79 0.64
C ASN A 122 6.83 -18.13 0.85
N LEU A 123 7.91 -18.13 1.60
CA LEU A 123 8.66 -19.35 1.95
C LEU A 123 7.80 -20.33 2.74
N GLN A 124 7.05 -19.87 3.73
CA GLN A 124 6.12 -20.71 4.50
C GLN A 124 5.04 -21.34 3.62
N ARG A 125 4.50 -20.60 2.63
CA ARG A 125 3.54 -21.13 1.66
C ARG A 125 4.16 -22.21 0.77
N GLN A 126 5.40 -22.04 0.32
CA GLN A 126 6.10 -23.03 -0.47
C GLN A 126 6.34 -24.31 0.32
N ILE A 127 6.88 -24.21 1.55
CA ILE A 127 7.10 -25.33 2.45
C ILE A 127 5.79 -26.06 2.75
N GLY A 128 4.70 -25.33 3.01
CA GLY A 128 3.38 -25.92 3.23
C GLY A 128 2.83 -26.68 2.02
N ARG A 129 3.10 -26.22 0.79
CA ARG A 129 2.72 -26.93 -0.44
C ARG A 129 3.53 -28.22 -0.65
N GLU A 130 4.83 -28.16 -0.41
CA GLU A 130 5.71 -29.34 -0.55
C GLU A 130 5.39 -30.40 0.49
N SER A 131 5.14 -30.02 1.74
CA SER A 131 4.75 -30.96 2.80
C SER A 131 3.38 -31.59 2.56
N ALA A 132 2.43 -30.85 1.99
CA ALA A 132 1.12 -31.40 1.58
C ALA A 132 1.25 -32.39 0.41
N CYS A 133 2.12 -32.10 -0.57
CA CYS A 133 2.40 -32.99 -1.69
C CYS A 133 3.08 -34.29 -1.24
N PHE A 134 4.01 -34.19 -0.27
CA PHE A 134 4.71 -35.37 0.29
C PHE A 134 3.74 -36.26 1.07
N ARG A 135 2.82 -35.68 1.86
CA ARG A 135 1.81 -36.40 2.62
C ARG A 135 0.78 -37.12 1.74
N GLY A 136 0.41 -36.52 0.59
CA GLY A 136 -0.46 -37.13 -0.39
C GLY A 136 0.18 -38.33 -1.11
N ARG A 137 1.52 -38.32 -1.28
CA ARG A 137 2.25 -39.40 -1.93
C ARG A 137 2.45 -40.62 -1.02
N SER A 138 2.58 -40.44 0.30
CA SER A 138 2.69 -41.54 1.26
C SER A 138 1.38 -42.36 1.39
N LEU A 139 0.23 -41.70 1.26
CA LEU A 139 -1.09 -42.35 1.31
C LEU A 139 -1.42 -43.22 0.05
N LEU A 140 -0.69 -43.03 -1.03
CA LEU A 140 -0.87 -43.84 -2.28
C LEU A 140 0.05 -45.05 -2.34
N LEU A 141 0.98 -45.22 -1.39
CA LEU A 141 1.90 -46.36 -1.33
C LEU A 141 1.45 -47.46 -0.34
N ASP A 142 0.38 -47.22 0.42
CA ASP A 142 -0.20 -48.15 1.41
C ASP A 142 -1.44 -48.90 0.88
N ILE A 143 -1.63 -48.97 -0.46
CA ILE A 143 -2.59 -49.81 -1.16
C ILE A 143 -1.83 -50.82 -2.03
#